data_827f949d3cd36d43ac4477149369ac35
#
_entry.id   827f949d3cd36d43ac4477149369ac35
#
_cell.length_a   1.000
_cell.length_b   1.000
_cell.length_c   1.000
_cell.angle_alpha   90.00
_cell.angle_beta   90.00
_cell.angle_gamma   90.00
#
_symmetry.space_group_name_H-M   'P 1'
#
loop_
_entity.id
_entity.type
_entity.pdbx_description
1 polymer ?
#
loop_
_entity_poly.entity_id
_entity_poly.type
_entity_poly.pdbx_seq_one_letter_code
_entity_poly.pdbx_strand_id
1 'polypeptide(L)'
;AMVVLEAAKQSLEKMLPVLGISPTEPLRIVSYNNYRHMSAALPFRSQAVSEGLQTQGMAFSEERVLLVHGFDETVTGTVSHEFTHLLVGEAAGPALRQVPAWLNEGLAEYGNIDPTDDYDAALRYGIFTRRIKPLWYLNSFGGTPEDIIIAYGQGRSVVRFMIDSWGHD
;
A
#
# COMPACT_ATOMS: atom_id res chain seq x y z
N ALA A 1 -11.93 5.86 14.93
CA ALA A 1 -12.66 6.27 13.72
C ALA A 1 -12.14 7.56 13.10
N MET A 2 -11.92 8.62 13.88
CA MET A 2 -11.42 9.90 13.34
C MET A 2 -10.01 9.78 12.73
N VAL A 3 -9.08 9.09 13.39
CA VAL A 3 -7.71 8.87 12.87
C VAL A 3 -7.76 8.15 11.51
N VAL A 4 -8.57 7.11 11.40
CA VAL A 4 -8.74 6.33 10.14
C VAL A 4 -9.25 7.22 9.01
N LEU A 5 -10.28 8.04 9.27
CA LEU A 5 -10.83 8.95 8.27
C LEU A 5 -9.83 10.04 7.85
N GLU A 6 -9.09 10.60 8.81
CA GLU A 6 -8.10 11.62 8.56
C GLU A 6 -6.93 11.07 7.73
N ALA A 7 -6.43 9.87 8.06
CA ALA A 7 -5.38 9.20 7.29
C ALA A 7 -5.82 8.93 5.83
N ALA A 8 -7.04 8.43 5.64
CA ALA A 8 -7.58 8.22 4.30
C ALA A 8 -7.72 9.52 3.51
N LYS A 9 -8.19 10.60 4.16
CA LYS A 9 -8.33 11.91 3.53
C LYS A 9 -6.98 12.48 3.09
N GLN A 10 -5.97 12.42 3.94
CA GLN A 10 -4.62 12.90 3.60
C GLN A 10 -4.00 12.08 2.47
N SER A 11 -4.18 10.75 2.47
CA SER A 11 -3.77 9.90 1.36
C SER A 11 -4.51 10.27 0.07
N LEU A 12 -5.82 10.50 0.14
CA LEU A 12 -6.63 10.93 -1.01
C LEU A 12 -6.08 12.24 -1.59
N GLU A 13 -5.93 13.28 -0.77
CA GLU A 13 -5.43 14.59 -1.17
C GLU A 13 -4.04 14.50 -1.83
N LYS A 14 -3.17 13.64 -1.31
CA LYS A 14 -1.83 13.38 -1.84
C LYS A 14 -1.86 12.65 -3.19
N MET A 15 -2.73 11.64 -3.32
CA MET A 15 -2.68 10.72 -4.45
C MET A 15 -3.57 11.10 -5.62
N LEU A 16 -4.61 11.92 -5.44
CA LEU A 16 -5.46 12.35 -6.55
C LEU A 16 -4.66 13.00 -7.69
N PRO A 17 -3.77 13.98 -7.45
CA PRO A 17 -2.98 14.56 -8.52
C PRO A 17 -1.97 13.57 -9.12
N VAL A 18 -1.41 12.65 -8.31
CA VAL A 18 -0.44 11.64 -8.76
C VAL A 18 -1.07 10.65 -9.73
N LEU A 19 -2.31 10.25 -9.46
CA LEU A 19 -3.02 9.25 -10.25
C LEU A 19 -3.91 9.86 -11.34
N GLY A 20 -4.07 11.18 -11.37
CA GLY A 20 -4.90 11.88 -12.35
C GLY A 20 -6.37 11.49 -12.29
N ILE A 21 -6.90 11.10 -11.11
CA ILE A 21 -8.25 10.60 -10.95
C ILE A 21 -9.14 11.54 -10.15
N SER A 22 -10.46 11.39 -10.36
CA SER A 22 -11.50 12.02 -9.55
C SER A 22 -12.57 10.98 -9.27
N PRO A 23 -12.48 10.23 -8.15
CA PRO A 23 -13.43 9.19 -7.82
C PRO A 23 -14.85 9.73 -7.76
N THR A 24 -15.77 9.12 -8.51
CA THR A 24 -17.20 9.50 -8.56
C THR A 24 -18.06 8.64 -7.65
N GLU A 25 -17.58 7.46 -7.33
CA GLU A 25 -18.24 6.48 -6.49
C GLU A 25 -17.63 6.44 -5.08
N PRO A 26 -18.39 6.17 -4.02
CA PRO A 26 -17.86 6.10 -2.67
C PRO A 26 -16.83 4.97 -2.49
N LEU A 27 -15.72 5.29 -1.82
CA LEU A 27 -14.80 4.31 -1.24
C LEU A 27 -15.22 4.07 0.21
N ARG A 28 -15.23 2.81 0.64
CA ARG A 28 -15.72 2.41 1.97
C ARG A 28 -14.55 1.99 2.86
N ILE A 29 -14.61 2.37 4.12
CA ILE A 29 -13.64 1.92 5.13
C ILE A 29 -14.42 1.28 6.26
N VAL A 30 -14.08 0.02 6.57
CA VAL A 30 -14.64 -0.72 7.71
C VAL A 30 -13.55 -0.87 8.76
N SER A 31 -13.72 -0.15 9.87
CA SER A 31 -12.77 -0.15 10.98
C SER A 31 -13.22 -1.10 12.08
N TYR A 32 -12.36 -2.04 12.44
CA TYR A 32 -12.58 -3.03 13.48
C TYR A 32 -11.85 -2.65 14.77
N ASN A 33 -12.46 -2.98 15.91
CA ASN A 33 -11.90 -2.67 17.21
C ASN A 33 -10.73 -3.59 17.62
N ASN A 34 -10.58 -4.72 16.95
CA ASN A 34 -9.50 -5.65 17.19
C ASN A 34 -9.20 -6.47 15.94
N TYR A 35 -7.96 -6.95 15.88
CA TYR A 35 -7.45 -7.77 14.78
C TYR A 35 -8.28 -9.03 14.52
N ARG A 36 -8.72 -9.73 15.56
CA ARG A 36 -9.49 -10.98 15.41
C ARG A 36 -10.79 -10.76 14.64
N HIS A 37 -11.51 -9.67 14.92
CA HIS A 37 -12.76 -9.35 14.21
C HIS A 37 -12.49 -8.93 12.76
N MET A 38 -11.42 -8.18 12.52
CA MET A 38 -11.01 -7.83 11.16
C MET A 38 -10.62 -9.09 10.37
N SER A 39 -9.74 -9.92 10.91
CA SER A 39 -9.30 -11.17 10.26
C SER A 39 -10.48 -12.10 9.96
N ALA A 40 -11.44 -12.23 10.88
CA ALA A 40 -12.64 -13.05 10.67
C ALA A 40 -13.58 -12.51 9.57
N ALA A 41 -13.48 -11.22 9.23
CA ALA A 41 -14.25 -10.61 8.16
C ALA A 41 -13.59 -10.75 6.78
N LEU A 42 -12.30 -11.13 6.73
CA LEU A 42 -11.59 -11.35 5.47
C LEU A 42 -12.11 -12.60 4.74
N PRO A 43 -12.11 -12.62 3.40
CA PRO A 43 -12.34 -13.84 2.63
C PRO A 43 -11.36 -14.95 3.06
N PHE A 44 -11.82 -16.21 3.04
CA PHE A 44 -11.04 -17.35 3.55
C PHE A 44 -9.60 -17.42 3.02
N ARG A 45 -9.39 -17.13 1.73
CA ARG A 45 -8.04 -17.08 1.14
C ARG A 45 -7.16 -15.97 1.72
N SER A 46 -7.76 -14.83 2.05
CA SER A 46 -7.07 -13.68 2.63
C SER A 46 -6.79 -13.88 4.11
N GLN A 47 -7.61 -14.68 4.83
CA GLN A 47 -7.37 -15.01 6.24
C GLN A 47 -6.03 -15.71 6.45
N ALA A 48 -5.72 -16.72 5.63
CA ALA A 48 -4.46 -17.47 5.75
C ALA A 48 -3.23 -16.57 5.51
N VAL A 49 -3.32 -15.61 4.58
CA VAL A 49 -2.25 -14.62 4.32
C VAL A 49 -2.15 -13.65 5.49
N SER A 50 -3.28 -13.13 5.95
CA SER A 50 -3.34 -12.19 7.08
C SER A 50 -2.80 -12.78 8.37
N GLU A 51 -3.14 -14.04 8.68
CA GLU A 51 -2.62 -14.74 9.87
C GLU A 51 -1.10 -14.94 9.81
N GLY A 52 -0.55 -15.22 8.63
CA GLY A 52 0.89 -15.38 8.43
C GLY A 52 1.68 -14.06 8.54
N LEU A 53 1.10 -12.96 8.08
CA LEU A 53 1.74 -11.65 8.01
C LEU A 53 1.26 -10.69 9.11
N GLN A 54 0.23 -11.06 9.90
CA GLN A 54 -0.44 -10.19 10.87
C GLN A 54 -0.86 -8.83 10.26
N THR A 55 -1.38 -8.87 9.04
CA THR A 55 -1.79 -7.68 8.28
C THR A 55 -2.84 -6.89 9.04
N GLN A 56 -2.57 -5.62 9.32
CA GLN A 56 -3.46 -4.73 10.07
C GLN A 56 -4.54 -4.06 9.21
N GLY A 57 -4.46 -4.21 7.90
CA GLY A 57 -5.42 -3.72 6.92
C GLY A 57 -5.41 -4.54 5.63
N MET A 58 -6.45 -4.43 4.83
CA MET A 58 -6.52 -5.03 3.49
C MET A 58 -7.48 -4.28 2.60
N ALA A 59 -7.00 -3.89 1.42
CA ALA A 59 -7.79 -3.24 0.39
C ALA A 59 -8.39 -4.25 -0.59
N PHE A 60 -9.66 -4.07 -0.92
CA PHE A 60 -10.41 -4.81 -1.94
C PHE A 60 -10.86 -3.81 -3.00
N SER A 61 -10.03 -3.62 -4.02
CA SER A 61 -10.24 -2.57 -5.02
C SER A 61 -11.46 -2.83 -5.90
N GLU A 62 -11.76 -4.09 -6.24
CA GLU A 62 -12.96 -4.44 -7.01
C GLU A 62 -14.25 -4.14 -6.23
N GLU A 63 -14.26 -4.35 -4.92
CA GLU A 63 -15.38 -4.07 -4.01
C GLU A 63 -15.35 -2.64 -3.47
N ARG A 64 -14.29 -1.88 -3.72
CA ARG A 64 -14.10 -0.50 -3.27
C ARG A 64 -14.14 -0.38 -1.75
N VAL A 65 -13.55 -1.36 -1.04
CA VAL A 65 -13.59 -1.42 0.43
C VAL A 65 -12.20 -1.68 1.01
N LEU A 66 -11.90 -0.97 2.09
CA LEU A 66 -10.78 -1.19 2.99
C LEU A 66 -11.29 -1.77 4.31
N LEU A 67 -10.77 -2.90 4.73
CA LEU A 67 -10.93 -3.43 6.08
C LEU A 67 -9.67 -3.12 6.90
N VAL A 68 -9.82 -2.55 8.10
CA VAL A 68 -8.65 -2.12 8.90
C VAL A 68 -8.87 -2.35 10.40
N HIS A 69 -7.80 -2.73 11.10
CA HIS A 69 -7.73 -2.70 12.56
C HIS A 69 -7.52 -1.25 13.03
N GLY A 70 -8.61 -0.57 13.39
CA GLY A 70 -8.63 0.87 13.63
C GLY A 70 -8.07 1.35 14.97
N PHE A 71 -7.53 0.46 15.80
CA PHE A 71 -6.94 0.74 17.12
C PHE A 71 -5.49 0.28 17.21
N ASP A 72 -4.88 -0.09 16.08
CA ASP A 72 -3.47 -0.39 16.01
C ASP A 72 -2.63 0.90 16.07
N GLU A 73 -1.43 0.82 16.64
CA GLU A 73 -0.51 1.97 16.75
C GLU A 73 -0.05 2.46 15.37
N THR A 74 0.00 1.56 14.38
CA THR A 74 0.41 1.85 13.00
C THR A 74 -0.75 2.22 12.08
N VAL A 75 -1.95 2.45 12.64
CA VAL A 75 -3.18 2.64 11.87
C VAL A 75 -3.10 3.74 10.81
N THR A 76 -2.39 4.81 11.08
CA THR A 76 -2.23 5.94 10.13
C THR A 76 -1.50 5.48 8.87
N GLY A 77 -0.36 4.82 9.03
CA GLY A 77 0.42 4.26 7.92
C GLY A 77 -0.35 3.16 7.20
N THR A 78 -0.92 2.21 7.96
CA THR A 78 -1.73 1.13 7.38
C THR A 78 -2.89 1.66 6.53
N VAL A 79 -3.67 2.60 7.06
CA VAL A 79 -4.81 3.17 6.31
C VAL A 79 -4.36 3.88 5.05
N SER A 80 -3.34 4.73 5.13
CA SER A 80 -2.88 5.49 3.96
C SER A 80 -2.27 4.60 2.88
N HIS A 81 -1.55 3.55 3.26
CA HIS A 81 -1.03 2.53 2.37
C HIS A 81 -2.18 1.78 1.66
N GLU A 82 -3.05 1.15 2.44
CA GLU A 82 -4.15 0.33 1.91
C GLU A 82 -5.17 1.16 1.13
N PHE A 83 -5.44 2.39 1.58
CA PHE A 83 -6.33 3.28 0.85
C PHE A 83 -5.76 3.68 -0.51
N THR A 84 -4.44 3.81 -0.61
CA THR A 84 -3.77 4.05 -1.91
C THR A 84 -3.99 2.89 -2.88
N HIS A 85 -4.03 1.64 -2.42
CA HIS A 85 -4.40 0.51 -3.28
C HIS A 85 -5.82 0.64 -3.88
N LEU A 86 -6.78 1.17 -3.11
CA LEU A 86 -8.11 1.46 -3.66
C LEU A 86 -8.04 2.54 -4.75
N LEU A 87 -7.25 3.59 -4.55
CA LEU A 87 -7.07 4.66 -5.53
C LEU A 87 -6.34 4.17 -6.79
N VAL A 88 -5.33 3.31 -6.64
CA VAL A 88 -4.68 2.64 -7.79
C VAL A 88 -5.68 1.75 -8.53
N GLY A 89 -6.54 1.04 -7.81
CA GLY A 89 -7.63 0.27 -8.40
C GLY A 89 -8.60 1.13 -9.21
N GLU A 90 -8.95 2.31 -8.70
CA GLU A 90 -9.78 3.30 -9.38
C GLU A 90 -9.11 3.83 -10.66
N ALA A 91 -7.82 4.16 -10.58
CA ALA A 91 -7.04 4.64 -11.72
C ALA A 91 -6.86 3.58 -12.82
N ALA A 92 -6.54 2.37 -12.43
CA ALA A 92 -6.25 1.27 -13.35
C ALA A 92 -7.52 0.61 -13.91
N GLY A 93 -8.63 0.64 -13.18
CA GLY A 93 -9.88 0.00 -13.56
C GLY A 93 -9.69 -1.47 -13.97
N PRO A 94 -10.19 -1.90 -15.15
CA PRO A 94 -10.03 -3.27 -15.61
C PRO A 94 -8.58 -3.73 -15.80
N ALA A 95 -7.63 -2.80 -15.93
CA ALA A 95 -6.21 -3.09 -16.10
C ALA A 95 -5.47 -3.31 -14.78
N LEU A 96 -6.13 -3.24 -13.62
CA LEU A 96 -5.49 -3.38 -12.31
C LEU A 96 -4.62 -4.65 -12.20
N ARG A 97 -5.08 -5.76 -12.77
CA ARG A 97 -4.32 -7.03 -12.76
C ARG A 97 -3.05 -7.01 -13.62
N GLN A 98 -2.87 -5.98 -14.44
CA GLN A 98 -1.69 -5.79 -15.29
C GLN A 98 -0.68 -4.81 -14.63
N VAL A 99 -1.10 -4.12 -13.57
CA VAL A 99 -0.19 -3.25 -12.81
C VAL A 99 0.87 -4.12 -12.13
N PRO A 100 2.17 -3.91 -12.40
CA PRO A 100 3.22 -4.69 -11.75
C PRO A 100 3.18 -4.50 -10.23
N ALA A 101 3.48 -5.57 -9.47
CA ALA A 101 3.44 -5.49 -8.00
C ALA A 101 4.35 -4.39 -7.45
N TRP A 102 5.57 -4.23 -7.99
CA TRP A 102 6.49 -3.16 -7.56
C TRP A 102 5.91 -1.75 -7.74
N LEU A 103 5.08 -1.54 -8.77
CA LEU A 103 4.45 -0.24 -9.03
C LEU A 103 3.27 -0.04 -8.08
N ASN A 104 2.43 -1.06 -7.90
CA ASN A 104 1.29 -1.00 -6.99
C ASN A 104 1.75 -0.74 -5.54
N GLU A 105 2.71 -1.52 -5.05
CA GLU A 105 3.28 -1.35 -3.71
C GLU A 105 4.09 -0.04 -3.59
N GLY A 106 4.83 0.32 -4.64
CA GLY A 106 5.59 1.57 -4.68
C GLY A 106 4.69 2.81 -4.60
N LEU A 107 3.54 2.79 -5.27
CA LEU A 107 2.51 3.84 -5.17
C LEU A 107 1.88 3.84 -3.77
N ALA A 108 1.57 2.66 -3.20
CA ALA A 108 1.02 2.54 -1.86
C ALA A 108 1.98 3.10 -0.81
N GLU A 109 3.28 2.80 -0.91
CA GLU A 109 4.30 3.37 -0.03
C GLU A 109 4.57 4.85 -0.30
N TYR A 110 4.42 5.31 -1.53
CA TYR A 110 4.47 6.74 -1.81
C TYR A 110 3.28 7.48 -1.19
N GLY A 111 2.09 6.88 -1.25
CA GLY A 111 0.87 7.38 -0.63
C GLY A 111 0.85 7.28 0.90
N ASN A 112 1.65 6.40 1.47
CA ASN A 112 1.79 6.21 2.91
C ASN A 112 2.31 7.49 3.57
N ILE A 113 1.54 8.03 4.54
CA ILE A 113 1.85 9.29 5.24
C ILE A 113 2.58 9.07 6.57
N ASP A 114 2.63 7.83 7.05
CA ASP A 114 3.27 7.46 8.32
C ASP A 114 3.87 6.05 8.21
N PRO A 115 4.93 5.88 7.37
CA PRO A 115 5.56 4.58 7.18
C PRO A 115 6.27 4.13 8.46
N THR A 116 6.07 2.87 8.85
CA THR A 116 6.71 2.26 10.03
C THR A 116 8.17 1.92 9.80
N ASP A 117 8.56 1.66 8.54
CA ASP A 117 9.91 1.27 8.18
C ASP A 117 10.68 2.45 7.55
N ASP A 118 11.99 2.55 7.86
CA ASP A 118 12.89 3.46 7.15
C ASP A 118 13.30 2.86 5.81
N TYR A 119 12.43 3.04 4.81
CA TYR A 119 12.66 2.53 3.45
C TYR A 119 13.90 3.11 2.79
N ASP A 120 14.31 4.33 3.13
CA ASP A 120 15.52 4.94 2.59
C ASP A 120 16.78 4.28 3.18
N ALA A 121 16.75 3.91 4.47
CA ALA A 121 17.82 3.11 5.09
C ALA A 121 17.85 1.69 4.54
N ALA A 122 16.70 1.05 4.38
CA ALA A 122 16.60 -0.28 3.79
C ALA A 122 17.13 -0.31 2.35
N LEU A 123 16.82 0.70 1.55
CA LEU A 123 17.32 0.84 0.18
C LEU A 123 18.85 1.00 0.16
N ARG A 124 19.40 1.90 1.00
CA ARG A 124 20.87 2.07 1.13
C ARG A 124 21.55 0.75 1.52
N TYR A 125 20.99 0.03 2.48
CA TYR A 125 21.48 -1.28 2.88
C TYR A 125 21.41 -2.29 1.72
N GLY A 126 20.30 -2.33 0.99
CA GLY A 126 20.11 -3.18 -0.19
C GLY A 126 21.12 -2.90 -1.28
N ILE A 127 21.45 -1.62 -1.56
CA ILE A 127 22.49 -1.22 -2.51
C ILE A 127 23.87 -1.70 -2.02
N PHE A 128 24.21 -1.40 -0.77
CA PHE A 128 25.50 -1.77 -0.19
C PHE A 128 25.73 -3.29 -0.19
N THR A 129 24.69 -4.07 0.13
CA THR A 129 24.75 -5.53 0.19
C THR A 129 24.46 -6.23 -1.15
N ARG A 130 24.26 -5.46 -2.24
CA ARG A 130 23.92 -5.96 -3.58
C ARG A 130 22.65 -6.80 -3.62
N ARG A 131 21.66 -6.46 -2.80
CA ARG A 131 20.35 -7.13 -2.72
C ARG A 131 19.29 -6.48 -3.60
N ILE A 132 19.62 -5.37 -4.27
CA ILE A 132 18.72 -4.71 -5.22
C ILE A 132 18.45 -5.63 -6.40
N LYS A 133 17.19 -5.76 -6.77
CA LYS A 133 16.75 -6.62 -7.87
C LYS A 133 16.23 -5.80 -9.05
N PRO A 134 16.32 -6.31 -10.29
CA PRO A 134 15.65 -5.67 -11.42
C PRO A 134 14.13 -5.59 -11.19
N LEU A 135 13.48 -4.52 -11.64
CA LEU A 135 12.05 -4.27 -11.39
C LEU A 135 11.15 -5.42 -11.89
N TRP A 136 11.50 -6.04 -13.02
CA TRP A 136 10.75 -7.18 -13.53
C TRP A 136 10.78 -8.41 -12.60
N TYR A 137 11.74 -8.47 -11.69
CA TYR A 137 11.82 -9.51 -10.66
C TYR A 137 10.91 -9.22 -9.45
N LEU A 138 10.53 -7.96 -9.26
CA LEU A 138 9.68 -7.49 -8.16
C LEU A 138 8.17 -7.60 -8.48
N ASN A 139 7.78 -8.60 -9.26
CA ASN A 139 6.37 -8.91 -9.50
C ASN A 139 5.73 -9.75 -8.38
N SER A 140 6.55 -10.21 -7.44
CA SER A 140 6.11 -10.79 -6.17
C SER A 140 7.10 -10.38 -5.08
N PHE A 141 6.56 -9.93 -3.95
CA PHE A 141 7.36 -9.59 -2.78
C PHE A 141 7.55 -10.86 -1.94
N GLY A 142 8.73 -11.43 -2.01
CA GLY A 142 9.07 -12.67 -1.31
C GLY A 142 10.54 -12.69 -0.90
N GLY A 143 10.88 -13.60 0.01
CA GLY A 143 12.22 -13.72 0.58
C GLY A 143 12.21 -13.55 2.10
N THR A 144 13.32 -13.09 2.65
CA THR A 144 13.41 -12.73 4.07
C THR A 144 12.64 -11.43 4.36
N PRO A 145 12.29 -11.14 5.62
CA PRO A 145 11.67 -9.85 5.98
C PRO A 145 12.48 -8.65 5.48
N GLU A 146 13.82 -8.71 5.54
CA GLU A 146 14.69 -7.65 5.03
C GLU A 146 14.60 -7.50 3.50
N ASP A 147 14.47 -8.63 2.75
CA ASP A 147 14.29 -8.58 1.29
C ASP A 147 12.97 -7.88 0.92
N ILE A 148 11.92 -8.14 1.70
CA ILE A 148 10.61 -7.53 1.50
C ILE A 148 10.69 -6.02 1.75
N ILE A 149 11.28 -5.57 2.86
CA ILE A 149 11.43 -4.14 3.18
C ILE A 149 12.30 -3.43 2.11
N ILE A 150 13.37 -4.07 1.64
CA ILE A 150 14.20 -3.54 0.54
C ILE A 150 13.36 -3.41 -0.74
N ALA A 151 12.51 -4.38 -1.06
CA ALA A 151 11.66 -4.35 -2.24
C ALA A 151 10.62 -3.22 -2.18
N TYR A 152 10.00 -2.98 -1.02
CA TYR A 152 9.14 -1.82 -0.78
C TYR A 152 9.90 -0.50 -0.95
N GLY A 153 11.07 -0.36 -0.34
CA GLY A 153 11.94 0.81 -0.50
C GLY A 153 12.35 1.04 -1.94
N GLN A 154 12.63 -0.04 -2.68
CA GLN A 154 12.96 0.04 -4.11
C GLN A 154 11.77 0.51 -4.94
N GLY A 155 10.57 -0.07 -4.77
CA GLY A 155 9.36 0.33 -5.47
C GLY A 155 9.02 1.81 -5.21
N ARG A 156 9.01 2.21 -3.92
CA ARG A 156 8.79 3.60 -3.50
C ARG A 156 9.78 4.58 -4.14
N SER A 157 11.08 4.21 -4.16
CA SER A 157 12.13 5.05 -4.73
C SER A 157 11.96 5.25 -6.23
N VAL A 158 11.55 4.21 -6.97
CA VAL A 158 11.29 4.30 -8.41
C VAL A 158 10.07 5.18 -8.68
N VAL A 159 8.97 5.00 -7.95
CA VAL A 159 7.78 5.85 -8.09
C VAL A 159 8.12 7.31 -7.82
N ARG A 160 8.85 7.60 -6.74
CA ARG A 160 9.32 8.95 -6.44
C ARG A 160 10.17 9.53 -7.57
N PHE A 161 11.13 8.75 -8.09
CA PHE A 161 11.96 9.16 -9.22
C PHE A 161 11.13 9.49 -10.46
N MET A 162 10.10 8.69 -10.77
CA MET A 162 9.21 8.94 -11.90
C MET A 162 8.46 10.26 -11.73
N ILE A 163 7.89 10.48 -10.55
CA ILE A 163 7.15 11.71 -10.23
C ILE A 163 8.08 12.95 -10.27
N ASP A 164 9.26 12.84 -9.65
CA ASP A 164 10.24 13.94 -9.61
C ASP A 164 10.80 14.27 -11.01
N SER A 165 10.87 13.29 -11.92
CA SER A 165 11.47 13.46 -13.26
C SER A 165 10.47 13.89 -14.31
N TRP A 166 9.23 13.43 -14.23
CA TRP A 166 8.22 13.64 -15.29
C TRP A 166 6.95 14.33 -14.80
N GLY A 167 6.84 14.61 -13.50
CA GLY A 167 5.62 15.14 -12.93
C GLY A 167 4.52 14.10 -12.79
N HIS A 168 3.28 14.60 -12.82
CA HIS A 168 2.08 13.76 -12.67
C HIS A 168 1.36 13.54 -14.02
N ASP A 169 1.89 14.08 -15.12
CA ASP A 169 1.29 14.00 -16.46
C ASP A 169 1.69 12.74 -17.22
#